data_4f8043ecab43049e2d71cd57ddd2a20b
#
_entry.id   4f8043ecab43049e2d71cd57ddd2a20b
#
_cell.length_a   1.000
_cell.length_b   1.000
_cell.length_c   1.000
_cell.angle_alpha   90.00
_cell.angle_beta   90.00
_cell.angle_gamma   90.00
#
_symmetry.space_group_name_H-M   'P 1'
#
loop_
_entity.id
_entity.type
_entity.pdbx_description
1 polymer ?
#
loop_
_entity_poly.entity_id
_entity_poly.type
_entity_poly.pdbx_seq_one_letter_code
_entity_poly.pdbx_strand_id
1 'polypeptide(L)'
;MFIMFLWDKADDKLREECGVFGIAGHEEAAAVTALGLHALHHRCQEAAGIVSWDVKHFHSERRIGLVSDHFTKKPVIERMQGQMAMGHVRYSTTGEPALRNVQPLFADLSIGGFAIAHNGNLTNALKLRNELVQSGAIFQSTSDTEVLLQLIAQSKSNGVINRFVDALKQIDGAYALVALTDDKLIGARDPLGIRPLILGKLENQFILSSETCALDIIGAKFVREIENGEVVVISGENIESIKPFPETKKRPCIFEYIYFARPDSVFGEKSIYECRKKFGYELASEAPCSADVVIPVPDSGVPAALGYAEAAGLPFELGIIRNHYVGRTFIEPQQSTRDFGVKLKHNMNRHAVRGKKVVLIDDSIVRGTTSVKIVEFMRQAGAQEVHMKIASPPIKYPDFYGIDTPEKAQLLASLKSEEEMAAYIGADSLSFLSVNGLYRAMGYEKGRDDANPAFTDHCFTGDYPTPLEDNNIAWLFETSQLSVRNEN
;
A
#
# COMPACT_ATOMS: atom_id res chain seq x y z
N MET A 1 20.90 5.21 17.70
CA MET A 1 20.22 4.39 16.70
C MET A 1 18.71 4.23 16.96
N PHE A 2 18.20 4.53 18.15
CA PHE A 2 16.79 4.38 18.55
C PHE A 2 15.86 5.57 18.21
N ILE A 3 16.38 6.71 17.79
CA ILE A 3 15.61 7.95 17.56
C ILE A 3 15.04 8.03 16.12
N MET A 4 15.48 7.16 15.21
CA MET A 4 15.08 7.18 13.80
C MET A 4 13.65 6.66 13.55
N PHE A 5 13.09 5.82 14.45
CA PHE A 5 11.77 5.23 14.29
C PHE A 5 10.59 6.09 14.79
N LEU A 6 10.86 7.10 15.62
CA LEU A 6 9.81 7.99 16.14
C LEU A 6 9.40 9.10 15.14
N TRP A 7 10.16 9.32 14.09
CA TRP A 7 9.92 10.38 13.11
C TRP A 7 8.83 10.04 12.12
N ASP A 8 8.71 8.76 11.79
CA ASP A 8 7.75 8.28 10.79
C ASP A 8 6.30 8.18 11.32
N LYS A 9 6.11 8.07 12.65
CA LYS A 9 4.77 8.06 13.28
C LYS A 9 4.08 9.44 13.32
N ALA A 10 4.79 10.53 12.97
CA ALA A 10 4.24 11.89 12.97
C ALA A 10 3.78 12.38 11.58
N ASP A 11 3.99 11.61 10.53
CA ASP A 11 3.51 11.93 9.18
C ASP A 11 2.03 11.53 9.08
N ASP A 12 1.17 12.48 8.70
CA ASP A 12 -0.28 12.36 8.67
C ASP A 12 -0.80 11.64 7.40
N LYS A 13 0.10 11.10 6.61
CA LYS A 13 -0.26 10.38 5.40
C LYS A 13 -0.53 8.92 5.70
N LEU A 14 -1.57 8.38 5.09
CA LEU A 14 -1.77 6.94 5.00
C LEU A 14 -0.49 6.31 4.46
N ARG A 15 -0.09 5.21 5.06
CA ARG A 15 1.07 4.45 4.62
C ARG A 15 0.59 3.13 4.10
N GLU A 16 1.01 2.83 2.90
CA GLU A 16 0.75 1.55 2.33
C GLU A 16 1.85 0.58 2.68
N GLU A 17 1.56 -0.64 2.54
CA GLU A 17 2.08 -1.68 3.33
C GLU A 17 3.05 -2.57 2.65
N CYS A 18 2.88 -2.88 1.41
CA CYS A 18 3.72 -3.88 0.78
C CYS A 18 3.62 -3.83 -0.73
N GLY A 19 4.69 -4.29 -1.39
CA GLY A 19 4.71 -4.60 -2.79
C GLY A 19 5.35 -5.96 -3.00
N VAL A 20 4.75 -6.77 -3.87
CA VAL A 20 5.28 -8.09 -4.24
C VAL A 20 5.70 -8.09 -5.70
N PHE A 21 6.74 -8.86 -5.98
CA PHE A 21 7.24 -9.11 -7.33
C PHE A 21 7.81 -10.52 -7.42
N GLY A 22 7.65 -11.20 -8.55
CA GLY A 22 8.26 -12.50 -8.81
C GLY A 22 8.41 -12.74 -10.30
N ILE A 23 9.48 -13.45 -10.69
CA ILE A 23 9.79 -13.84 -12.07
C ILE A 23 10.27 -15.28 -12.12
N ALA A 24 9.89 -16.02 -13.17
CA ALA A 24 10.33 -17.39 -13.42
C ALA A 24 10.94 -17.52 -14.80
N GLY A 25 12.10 -18.23 -14.89
CA GLY A 25 12.77 -18.58 -16.14
C GLY A 25 13.76 -17.54 -16.67
N HIS A 26 14.19 -16.54 -15.87
CA HIS A 26 15.13 -15.49 -16.29
C HIS A 26 16.52 -15.68 -15.67
N GLU A 27 17.58 -15.61 -16.47
CA GLU A 27 18.96 -15.85 -16.00
C GLU A 27 19.40 -14.87 -14.90
N GLU A 28 18.90 -13.61 -14.94
CA GLU A 28 19.14 -12.57 -13.93
C GLU A 28 17.89 -12.31 -13.07
N ALA A 29 17.19 -13.39 -12.65
CA ALA A 29 15.90 -13.27 -11.96
C ALA A 29 15.97 -12.35 -10.71
N ALA A 30 17.03 -12.45 -9.91
CA ALA A 30 17.20 -11.62 -8.72
C ALA A 30 17.41 -10.13 -9.05
N ALA A 31 18.17 -9.81 -10.12
CA ALA A 31 18.40 -8.43 -10.55
C ALA A 31 17.10 -7.81 -11.10
N VAL A 32 16.36 -8.54 -11.92
CA VAL A 32 15.04 -8.13 -12.43
C VAL A 32 14.05 -7.92 -11.28
N THR A 33 14.06 -8.82 -10.28
CA THR A 33 13.24 -8.67 -9.07
C THR A 33 13.60 -7.41 -8.30
N ALA A 34 14.90 -7.12 -8.14
CA ALA A 34 15.34 -5.89 -7.45
C ALA A 34 14.87 -4.62 -8.20
N LEU A 35 14.88 -4.59 -9.53
CA LEU A 35 14.36 -3.48 -10.34
C LEU A 35 12.82 -3.34 -10.19
N GLY A 36 12.09 -4.45 -10.24
CA GLY A 36 10.64 -4.46 -10.01
C GLY A 36 10.27 -3.93 -8.62
N LEU A 37 10.99 -4.37 -7.58
CA LEU A 37 10.80 -3.87 -6.21
C LEU A 37 11.18 -2.39 -6.09
N HIS A 38 12.20 -1.93 -6.80
CA HIS A 38 12.57 -0.51 -6.83
C HIS A 38 11.43 0.35 -7.39
N ALA A 39 10.75 -0.11 -8.44
CA ALA A 39 9.58 0.58 -8.98
C ALA A 39 8.41 0.62 -7.98
N LEU A 40 8.31 -0.34 -7.07
CA LEU A 40 7.28 -0.44 -6.02
C LEU A 40 7.66 0.30 -4.71
N HIS A 41 8.75 1.05 -4.66
CA HIS A 41 9.21 1.76 -3.46
C HIS A 41 8.27 2.84 -2.93
N HIS A 42 7.37 3.36 -3.77
CA HIS A 42 6.34 4.29 -3.32
C HIS A 42 5.40 3.60 -2.32
N ARG A 43 5.19 2.28 -2.46
CA ARG A 43 4.38 1.47 -1.55
C ARG A 43 5.07 1.32 -0.19
N CYS A 44 6.37 1.01 -0.17
CA CYS A 44 7.10 0.90 1.09
C CYS A 44 8.60 1.14 0.97
N GLN A 45 9.18 1.71 2.04
CA GLN A 45 10.60 2.07 2.11
C GLN A 45 11.30 1.57 3.39
N GLU A 46 10.65 0.74 4.21
CA GLU A 46 11.16 0.34 5.52
C GLU A 46 12.11 -0.85 5.42
N ALA A 47 11.72 -1.86 4.67
CA ALA A 47 12.52 -3.06 4.49
C ALA A 47 12.25 -3.71 3.13
N ALA A 48 13.21 -4.52 2.66
CA ALA A 48 13.07 -5.31 1.44
C ALA A 48 13.75 -6.67 1.59
N GLY A 49 13.23 -7.65 0.87
CA GLY A 49 13.82 -8.96 0.77
C GLY A 49 13.60 -9.59 -0.59
N ILE A 50 14.54 -10.44 -0.98
CA ILE A 50 14.49 -11.26 -2.19
C ILE A 50 14.85 -12.69 -1.83
N VAL A 51 14.17 -13.64 -2.45
CA VAL A 51 14.52 -15.07 -2.46
C VAL A 51 14.67 -15.49 -3.90
N SER A 52 15.75 -16.22 -4.22
CA SER A 52 15.98 -16.82 -5.53
C SER A 52 16.24 -18.32 -5.43
N TRP A 53 16.05 -19.04 -6.54
CA TRP A 53 16.27 -20.48 -6.66
C TRP A 53 17.19 -20.80 -7.83
N ASP A 54 18.30 -21.52 -7.56
CA ASP A 54 19.36 -21.85 -8.54
C ASP A 54 19.33 -23.32 -9.02
N VAL A 55 18.19 -24.01 -8.88
CA VAL A 55 17.96 -25.43 -9.16
C VAL A 55 18.49 -26.37 -8.06
N LYS A 56 19.28 -25.88 -7.12
CA LYS A 56 19.85 -26.67 -6.01
C LYS A 56 19.55 -26.06 -4.65
N HIS A 57 19.64 -24.73 -4.55
CA HIS A 57 19.55 -24.00 -3.28
C HIS A 57 18.66 -22.78 -3.40
N PHE A 58 17.96 -22.48 -2.33
CA PHE A 58 17.34 -21.18 -2.13
C PHE A 58 18.36 -20.22 -1.54
N HIS A 59 18.45 -19.02 -2.14
CA HIS A 59 19.23 -17.91 -1.64
C HIS A 59 18.28 -16.84 -1.12
N SER A 60 18.51 -16.34 0.09
CA SER A 60 17.63 -15.34 0.72
C SER A 60 18.46 -14.18 1.25
N GLU A 61 18.08 -12.97 0.85
CA GLU A 61 18.61 -11.72 1.38
C GLU A 61 17.45 -10.85 1.87
N ARG A 62 17.51 -10.44 3.14
CA ARG A 62 16.52 -9.56 3.78
C ARG A 62 17.22 -8.42 4.48
N ARG A 63 16.75 -7.18 4.26
CA ARG A 63 17.39 -5.97 4.75
C ARG A 63 16.35 -4.96 5.25
N ILE A 64 16.71 -4.21 6.28
CA ILE A 64 16.00 -2.99 6.68
C ILE A 64 16.58 -1.84 5.85
N GLY A 65 15.73 -1.01 5.27
CA GLY A 65 16.06 0.10 4.39
C GLY A 65 15.63 -0.10 2.95
N LEU A 66 16.06 0.80 2.08
CA LEU A 66 15.65 0.84 0.67
C LEU A 66 16.26 -0.30 -0.15
N VAL A 67 15.54 -0.74 -1.18
CA VAL A 67 16.08 -1.66 -2.21
C VAL A 67 17.37 -1.10 -2.81
N SER A 68 17.39 0.22 -3.12
CA SER A 68 18.56 0.92 -3.66
C SER A 68 19.80 0.86 -2.77
N ASP A 69 19.62 0.81 -1.44
CA ASP A 69 20.75 0.81 -0.50
C ASP A 69 21.48 -0.54 -0.45
N HIS A 70 20.77 -1.62 -0.77
CA HIS A 70 21.23 -2.97 -0.56
C HIS A 70 21.31 -3.80 -1.85
N PHE A 71 20.26 -3.81 -2.67
CA PHE A 71 20.12 -4.70 -3.81
C PHE A 71 20.64 -4.13 -5.13
N THR A 72 21.23 -2.93 -5.11
CA THR A 72 22.04 -2.37 -6.23
C THR A 72 23.50 -2.79 -6.14
N LYS A 73 23.91 -3.39 -5.02
CA LYS A 73 25.30 -3.79 -4.79
C LYS A 73 25.58 -5.10 -5.49
N LYS A 74 26.51 -5.09 -6.46
CA LYS A 74 26.90 -6.26 -7.23
C LYS A 74 27.17 -7.52 -6.39
N PRO A 75 27.90 -7.47 -5.24
CA PRO A 75 28.15 -8.67 -4.42
C PRO A 75 26.89 -9.25 -3.77
N VAL A 76 25.81 -8.46 -3.59
CA VAL A 76 24.54 -8.96 -3.06
C VAL A 76 23.79 -9.74 -4.14
N ILE A 77 23.66 -9.15 -5.33
CA ILE A 77 22.98 -9.78 -6.47
C ILE A 77 23.72 -11.06 -6.93
N GLU A 78 25.07 -11.02 -6.95
CA GLU A 78 25.87 -12.19 -7.34
C GLU A 78 25.73 -13.39 -6.41
N ARG A 79 25.33 -13.21 -5.14
CA ARG A 79 24.99 -14.30 -4.23
C ARG A 79 23.59 -14.86 -4.46
N MET A 80 22.74 -14.11 -5.12
CA MET A 80 21.34 -14.48 -5.37
C MET A 80 21.18 -15.08 -6.76
N GLN A 81 21.88 -16.20 -6.99
CA GLN A 81 21.85 -16.90 -8.26
C GLN A 81 20.51 -17.57 -8.51
N GLY A 82 20.24 -17.88 -9.76
CA GLY A 82 19.10 -18.69 -10.15
C GLY A 82 18.19 -18.05 -11.20
N GLN A 83 17.33 -18.89 -11.76
CA GLN A 83 16.42 -18.50 -12.84
C GLN A 83 15.01 -18.15 -12.35
N MET A 84 14.75 -18.32 -11.06
CA MET A 84 13.50 -17.88 -10.44
C MET A 84 13.82 -17.02 -9.22
N ALA A 85 13.09 -15.94 -9.06
CA ALA A 85 13.19 -15.08 -7.89
C ALA A 85 11.86 -14.42 -7.54
N MET A 86 11.69 -14.14 -6.27
CA MET A 86 10.59 -13.32 -5.77
C MET A 86 11.09 -12.36 -4.72
N GLY A 87 10.38 -11.27 -4.54
CA GLY A 87 10.75 -10.26 -3.57
C GLY A 87 9.57 -9.48 -3.03
N HIS A 88 9.88 -8.72 -1.99
CA HIS A 88 8.90 -7.98 -1.20
C HIS A 88 9.50 -6.66 -0.70
N VAL A 89 8.73 -5.59 -0.77
CA VAL A 89 8.98 -4.35 -0.03
C VAL A 89 7.96 -4.25 1.10
N ARG A 90 8.43 -3.98 2.34
CA ARG A 90 7.63 -4.07 3.55
C ARG A 90 7.50 -2.75 4.28
N TYR A 91 6.28 -2.48 4.76
CA TYR A 91 5.99 -1.60 5.88
C TYR A 91 5.44 -2.40 7.07
N SER A 92 5.75 -1.99 8.31
CA SER A 92 5.31 -2.71 9.51
C SER A 92 3.93 -2.25 9.94
N THR A 93 2.87 -2.92 9.47
CA THR A 93 1.50 -2.72 9.98
C THR A 93 1.19 -3.64 11.14
N THR A 94 1.48 -4.91 10.96
CA THR A 94 1.37 -5.93 11.99
C THR A 94 2.76 -6.41 12.38
N GLY A 95 3.09 -6.32 13.67
CA GLY A 95 4.37 -6.76 14.22
C GLY A 95 5.44 -5.67 14.27
N GLU A 96 6.48 -5.93 15.06
CA GLU A 96 7.61 -5.00 15.26
C GLU A 96 8.41 -4.81 13.95
N PRO A 97 9.05 -3.63 13.73
CA PRO A 97 10.00 -3.41 12.65
C PRO A 97 11.29 -4.19 12.90
N ALA A 98 11.23 -5.50 12.79
CA ALA A 98 12.32 -6.42 13.04
C ALA A 98 12.66 -7.22 11.79
N LEU A 99 13.94 -7.54 11.59
CA LEU A 99 14.42 -8.32 10.44
C LEU A 99 13.69 -9.66 10.29
N ARG A 100 13.26 -10.27 11.42
CA ARG A 100 12.48 -11.52 11.44
C ARG A 100 11.13 -11.43 10.71
N ASN A 101 10.59 -10.24 10.59
CA ASN A 101 9.31 -9.96 9.93
C ASN A 101 9.48 -9.54 8.46
N VAL A 102 10.72 -9.35 7.99
CA VAL A 102 10.98 -8.99 6.59
C VAL A 102 10.71 -10.19 5.70
N GLN A 103 9.88 -10.00 4.70
CA GLN A 103 9.52 -11.01 3.71
C GLN A 103 10.43 -10.92 2.47
N PRO A 104 10.53 -12.00 1.66
CA PRO A 104 9.81 -13.27 1.74
C PRO A 104 10.20 -14.09 2.98
N LEU A 105 9.20 -14.78 3.59
CA LEU A 105 9.46 -15.81 4.59
C LEU A 105 9.76 -17.11 3.87
N PHE A 106 10.75 -17.85 4.38
CA PHE A 106 11.18 -19.12 3.81
C PHE A 106 11.09 -20.24 4.85
N ALA A 107 10.66 -21.42 4.41
CA ALA A 107 10.65 -22.64 5.21
C ALA A 107 11.00 -23.87 4.35
N ASP A 108 11.77 -24.80 4.93
CA ASP A 108 11.93 -26.15 4.40
C ASP A 108 10.77 -27.02 4.91
N LEU A 109 9.90 -27.40 4.00
CA LEU A 109 8.74 -28.25 4.28
C LEU A 109 8.98 -29.68 3.84
N SER A 110 8.16 -30.63 4.32
CA SER A 110 8.21 -32.02 3.85
C SER A 110 7.97 -32.21 2.33
N ILE A 111 7.54 -31.14 1.66
CA ILE A 111 7.25 -31.05 0.23
C ILE A 111 8.28 -30.24 -0.56
N GLY A 112 9.41 -29.89 0.05
CA GLY A 112 10.45 -29.02 -0.51
C GLY A 112 10.49 -27.62 0.08
N GLY A 113 11.43 -26.81 -0.40
CA GLY A 113 11.55 -25.41 0.02
C GLY A 113 10.36 -24.57 -0.45
N PHE A 114 9.90 -23.67 0.41
CA PHE A 114 8.77 -22.80 0.14
C PHE A 114 9.04 -21.37 0.65
N ALA A 115 9.04 -20.40 -0.25
CA ALA A 115 9.12 -18.99 0.08
C ALA A 115 7.79 -18.29 -0.21
N ILE A 116 7.39 -17.33 0.62
CA ILE A 116 6.11 -16.59 0.45
C ILE A 116 6.27 -15.13 0.82
N ALA A 117 5.62 -14.28 0.05
CA ALA A 117 5.44 -12.85 0.31
C ALA A 117 3.98 -12.45 0.18
N HIS A 118 3.56 -11.50 1.01
CA HIS A 118 2.18 -11.08 1.19
C HIS A 118 2.07 -9.56 1.15
N ASN A 119 1.24 -9.05 0.27
CA ASN A 119 0.71 -7.69 0.29
C ASN A 119 -0.76 -7.76 0.74
N GLY A 120 -1.05 -7.22 1.92
CA GLY A 120 -2.36 -7.22 2.53
C GLY A 120 -2.31 -7.48 4.05
N ASN A 121 -3.44 -7.90 4.60
CA ASN A 121 -3.56 -8.27 6.01
C ASN A 121 -4.69 -9.29 6.22
N LEU A 122 -4.43 -10.28 7.06
CA LEU A 122 -5.39 -11.30 7.43
C LEU A 122 -6.20 -10.86 8.66
N THR A 123 -7.52 -10.95 8.58
CA THR A 123 -8.43 -10.50 9.65
C THR A 123 -8.74 -11.57 10.69
N ASN A 124 -8.20 -12.79 10.50
CA ASN A 124 -8.30 -13.91 11.44
C ASN A 124 -6.93 -14.52 11.81
N ALA A 125 -5.83 -13.78 11.57
CA ALA A 125 -4.47 -14.27 11.79
C ALA A 125 -4.18 -14.60 13.25
N LEU A 126 -4.65 -13.79 14.21
CA LEU A 126 -4.42 -14.01 15.65
C LEU A 126 -5.15 -15.26 16.13
N LYS A 127 -6.40 -15.46 15.71
CA LYS A 127 -7.17 -16.65 16.00
C LYS A 127 -6.46 -17.90 15.51
N LEU A 128 -6.13 -17.95 14.22
CA LEU A 128 -5.42 -19.07 13.59
C LEU A 128 -4.05 -19.33 14.23
N ARG A 129 -3.30 -18.27 14.53
CA ARG A 129 -2.02 -18.37 15.23
C ARG A 129 -2.16 -19.06 16.58
N ASN A 130 -3.19 -18.69 17.37
CA ASN A 130 -3.44 -19.29 18.66
C ASN A 130 -3.77 -20.79 18.54
N GLU A 131 -4.64 -21.17 17.60
CA GLU A 131 -4.98 -22.57 17.31
C GLU A 131 -3.75 -23.38 16.89
N LEU A 132 -2.91 -22.81 16.03
CA LEU A 132 -1.66 -23.43 15.57
C LEU A 132 -0.66 -23.62 16.72
N VAL A 133 -0.48 -22.63 17.59
CA VAL A 133 0.39 -22.72 18.77
C VAL A 133 -0.09 -23.83 19.72
N GLN A 134 -1.40 -23.91 19.96
CA GLN A 134 -1.98 -24.98 20.77
C GLN A 134 -1.77 -26.36 20.15
N SER A 135 -1.68 -26.47 18.82
CA SER A 135 -1.35 -27.70 18.12
C SER A 135 0.17 -27.98 18.02
N GLY A 136 1.01 -27.12 18.63
CA GLY A 136 2.46 -27.31 18.72
C GLY A 136 3.26 -26.58 17.63
N ALA A 137 2.66 -25.67 16.84
CA ALA A 137 3.39 -24.85 15.89
C ALA A 137 4.33 -23.87 16.57
N ILE A 138 5.51 -23.66 15.99
CA ILE A 138 6.54 -22.73 16.49
C ILE A 138 6.63 -21.55 15.53
N PHE A 139 6.44 -20.35 16.05
CA PHE A 139 6.51 -19.11 15.29
C PHE A 139 7.82 -18.38 15.58
N GLN A 140 8.44 -17.84 14.54
CA GLN A 140 9.68 -17.06 14.63
C GLN A 140 9.45 -15.56 14.39
N SER A 141 8.35 -15.20 13.74
CA SER A 141 7.96 -13.83 13.44
C SER A 141 6.62 -13.47 14.10
N THR A 142 6.28 -12.20 14.05
CA THR A 142 4.94 -11.70 14.43
C THR A 142 4.07 -11.42 13.20
N SER A 143 4.55 -11.76 12.00
CA SER A 143 3.81 -11.57 10.74
C SER A 143 2.64 -12.54 10.63
N ASP A 144 1.52 -12.06 10.11
CA ASP A 144 0.37 -12.87 9.71
C ASP A 144 0.72 -13.86 8.60
N THR A 145 1.67 -13.51 7.74
CA THR A 145 2.16 -14.37 6.65
C THR A 145 2.76 -15.69 7.16
N GLU A 146 3.33 -15.72 8.38
CA GLU A 146 3.85 -16.97 8.96
C GLU A 146 2.73 -17.96 9.31
N VAL A 147 1.52 -17.46 9.57
CA VAL A 147 0.34 -18.31 9.76
C VAL A 147 0.08 -19.15 8.51
N LEU A 148 0.20 -18.54 7.33
CA LEU A 148 0.08 -19.29 6.05
C LEU A 148 1.12 -20.41 5.93
N LEU A 149 2.40 -20.14 6.26
CA LEU A 149 3.44 -21.17 6.23
C LEU A 149 3.10 -22.34 7.17
N GLN A 150 2.61 -22.06 8.37
CA GLN A 150 2.23 -23.08 9.33
C GLN A 150 1.01 -23.90 8.85
N LEU A 151 0.02 -23.27 8.24
CA LEU A 151 -1.14 -23.95 7.65
C LEU A 151 -0.72 -24.86 6.49
N ILE A 152 0.17 -24.40 5.61
CA ILE A 152 0.72 -25.20 4.50
C ILE A 152 1.51 -26.40 5.04
N ALA A 153 2.33 -26.18 6.08
CA ALA A 153 3.12 -27.23 6.70
C ALA A 153 2.27 -28.33 7.33
N GLN A 154 1.14 -27.95 7.95
CA GLN A 154 0.23 -28.87 8.64
C GLN A 154 -0.80 -29.53 7.70
N SER A 155 -1.02 -29.00 6.50
CA SER A 155 -1.95 -29.63 5.54
C SER A 155 -1.50 -31.04 5.17
N LYS A 156 -2.45 -31.96 5.11
CA LYS A 156 -2.25 -33.38 4.75
C LYS A 156 -2.51 -33.65 3.27
N SER A 157 -2.88 -32.65 2.50
CA SER A 157 -3.12 -32.77 1.07
C SER A 157 -1.83 -33.12 0.31
N ASN A 158 -1.95 -33.85 -0.78
CA ASN A 158 -0.83 -34.21 -1.61
C ASN A 158 -0.43 -33.06 -2.53
N GLY A 159 0.88 -32.78 -2.56
CA GLY A 159 1.48 -31.76 -3.42
C GLY A 159 1.32 -30.33 -2.86
N VAL A 160 2.27 -29.47 -3.26
CA VAL A 160 2.40 -28.10 -2.72
C VAL A 160 1.19 -27.24 -3.03
N ILE A 161 0.64 -27.34 -4.23
CA ILE A 161 -0.50 -26.51 -4.67
C ILE A 161 -1.76 -26.82 -3.86
N ASN A 162 -2.06 -28.10 -3.64
CA ASN A 162 -3.22 -28.48 -2.83
C ASN A 162 -3.09 -28.01 -1.38
N ARG A 163 -1.88 -28.10 -0.78
CA ARG A 163 -1.61 -27.60 0.56
C ARG A 163 -1.74 -26.06 0.64
N PHE A 164 -1.27 -25.37 -0.39
CA PHE A 164 -1.43 -23.93 -0.49
C PHE A 164 -2.90 -23.54 -0.58
N VAL A 165 -3.68 -24.21 -1.43
CA VAL A 165 -5.14 -24.00 -1.54
C VAL A 165 -5.87 -24.30 -0.23
N ASP A 166 -5.49 -25.37 0.49
CA ASP A 166 -6.05 -25.70 1.81
C ASP A 166 -5.80 -24.58 2.84
N ALA A 167 -4.60 -23.99 2.81
CA ALA A 167 -4.27 -22.87 3.67
C ALA A 167 -5.10 -21.61 3.30
N LEU A 168 -5.24 -21.30 2.00
CA LEU A 168 -6.03 -20.17 1.53
C LEU A 168 -7.51 -20.26 1.95
N LYS A 169 -8.08 -21.46 2.05
CA LYS A 169 -9.47 -21.66 2.47
C LYS A 169 -9.72 -21.42 3.95
N GLN A 170 -8.67 -21.29 4.76
CA GLN A 170 -8.77 -21.07 6.20
C GLN A 170 -8.56 -19.62 6.61
N ILE A 171 -8.01 -18.79 5.70
CA ILE A 171 -7.71 -17.40 5.98
C ILE A 171 -8.81 -16.47 5.50
N ASP A 172 -9.06 -15.42 6.28
CA ASP A 172 -9.92 -14.28 5.94
C ASP A 172 -9.09 -13.00 5.86
N GLY A 173 -9.57 -12.04 5.07
CA GLY A 173 -8.91 -10.74 4.90
C GLY A 173 -8.58 -10.42 3.46
N ALA A 174 -7.60 -9.54 3.26
CA ALA A 174 -7.15 -9.12 1.95
C ALA A 174 -5.72 -9.59 1.68
N TYR A 175 -5.49 -10.18 0.51
CA TYR A 175 -4.16 -10.66 0.16
C TYR A 175 -3.88 -10.66 -1.35
N ALA A 176 -2.66 -10.26 -1.68
CA ALA A 176 -1.98 -10.60 -2.91
C ALA A 176 -0.70 -11.34 -2.52
N LEU A 177 -0.64 -12.63 -2.83
CA LEU A 177 0.44 -13.52 -2.45
C LEU A 177 1.30 -13.86 -3.65
N VAL A 178 2.61 -13.88 -3.44
CA VAL A 178 3.56 -14.52 -4.37
C VAL A 178 4.35 -15.53 -3.57
N ALA A 179 4.44 -16.76 -4.10
CA ALA A 179 5.21 -17.83 -3.50
C ALA A 179 6.15 -18.48 -4.53
N LEU A 180 7.26 -19.03 -4.04
CA LEU A 180 8.29 -19.69 -4.84
C LEU A 180 8.58 -21.06 -4.24
N THR A 181 8.56 -22.07 -5.10
CA THR A 181 9.03 -23.42 -4.81
C THR A 181 10.26 -23.76 -5.63
N ASP A 182 10.74 -25.00 -5.58
CA ASP A 182 11.84 -25.47 -6.39
C ASP A 182 11.57 -25.54 -7.90
N ASP A 183 10.30 -25.52 -8.33
CA ASP A 183 9.92 -25.61 -9.74
C ASP A 183 8.78 -24.68 -10.17
N LYS A 184 8.20 -23.89 -9.23
CA LYS A 184 7.02 -23.05 -9.51
C LYS A 184 7.11 -21.66 -8.90
N LEU A 185 6.61 -20.68 -9.64
CA LEU A 185 6.20 -19.38 -9.13
C LEU A 185 4.66 -19.36 -9.04
N ILE A 186 4.14 -19.04 -7.86
CA ILE A 186 2.71 -19.12 -7.57
C ILE A 186 2.22 -17.74 -7.20
N GLY A 187 1.09 -17.32 -7.77
CA GLY A 187 0.36 -16.10 -7.38
C GLY A 187 -1.01 -16.46 -6.84
N ALA A 188 -1.48 -15.76 -5.80
CA ALA A 188 -2.86 -15.88 -5.34
C ALA A 188 -3.41 -14.51 -4.97
N ARG A 189 -4.69 -14.27 -5.31
CA ARG A 189 -5.41 -13.05 -4.97
C ARG A 189 -6.64 -13.39 -4.14
N ASP A 190 -6.95 -12.55 -3.14
CA ASP A 190 -8.10 -12.77 -2.26
C ASP A 190 -9.44 -12.88 -3.03
N PRO A 191 -10.46 -13.54 -2.45
CA PRO A 191 -11.73 -13.80 -3.14
C PRO A 191 -12.49 -12.56 -3.59
N LEU A 192 -12.24 -11.40 -2.99
CA LEU A 192 -12.85 -10.13 -3.39
C LEU A 192 -11.94 -9.29 -4.29
N GLY A 193 -10.65 -9.69 -4.44
CA GLY A 193 -9.67 -8.96 -5.22
C GLY A 193 -9.35 -7.58 -4.62
N ILE A 194 -9.33 -7.49 -3.28
CA ILE A 194 -9.08 -6.23 -2.55
C ILE A 194 -7.68 -5.72 -2.90
N ARG A 195 -6.66 -6.60 -2.81
CA ARG A 195 -5.29 -6.22 -3.15
C ARG A 195 -4.96 -6.51 -4.61
N PRO A 196 -4.17 -5.62 -5.25
CA PRO A 196 -3.81 -5.80 -6.65
C PRO A 196 -2.74 -6.88 -6.82
N LEU A 197 -2.92 -7.71 -7.85
CA LEU A 197 -1.91 -8.63 -8.37
C LEU A 197 -2.10 -8.77 -9.87
N ILE A 198 -1.03 -8.60 -10.63
CA ILE A 198 -1.02 -8.65 -12.08
C ILE A 198 -0.05 -9.69 -12.61
N LEU A 199 -0.35 -10.18 -13.80
CA LEU A 199 0.48 -11.03 -14.63
C LEU A 199 1.12 -10.18 -15.73
N GLY A 200 2.44 -10.24 -15.83
CA GLY A 200 3.22 -9.67 -16.90
C GLY A 200 4.05 -10.72 -17.64
N LYS A 201 4.66 -10.31 -18.74
CA LYS A 201 5.55 -11.15 -19.53
C LYS A 201 6.76 -10.33 -20.02
N LEU A 202 7.97 -10.81 -19.70
CA LEU A 202 9.22 -10.30 -20.24
C LEU A 202 9.75 -11.36 -21.21
N GLU A 203 9.81 -11.06 -22.50
CA GLU A 203 10.07 -12.06 -23.54
C GLU A 203 9.15 -13.30 -23.40
N ASN A 204 9.67 -14.44 -22.98
CA ASN A 204 8.92 -15.66 -22.71
C ASN A 204 8.65 -15.92 -21.22
N GLN A 205 9.26 -15.15 -20.33
CA GLN A 205 9.18 -15.33 -18.88
C GLN A 205 7.96 -14.62 -18.30
N PHE A 206 7.27 -15.31 -17.41
CA PHE A 206 6.13 -14.75 -16.70
C PHE A 206 6.53 -14.03 -15.40
N ILE A 207 5.80 -12.98 -15.10
CA ILE A 207 6.02 -12.09 -13.94
C ILE A 207 4.73 -11.93 -13.19
N LEU A 208 4.81 -11.96 -11.86
CA LEU A 208 3.77 -11.53 -10.95
C LEU A 208 4.20 -10.23 -10.27
N SER A 209 3.33 -9.23 -10.21
CA SER A 209 3.62 -7.95 -9.58
C SER A 209 2.38 -7.31 -8.97
N SER A 210 2.59 -6.42 -7.98
CA SER A 210 1.50 -5.61 -7.44
C SER A 210 0.99 -4.56 -8.42
N GLU A 211 1.86 -3.96 -9.25
CA GLU A 211 1.51 -2.84 -10.15
C GLU A 211 2.19 -2.93 -11.50
N THR A 212 1.57 -2.30 -12.51
CA THR A 212 2.10 -2.24 -13.90
C THR A 212 3.36 -1.42 -14.00
N CYS A 213 3.57 -0.40 -13.17
CA CYS A 213 4.79 0.40 -13.17
C CYS A 213 6.07 -0.43 -12.94
N ALA A 214 5.95 -1.59 -12.26
CA ALA A 214 7.07 -2.51 -12.09
C ALA A 214 7.36 -3.31 -13.35
N LEU A 215 6.39 -3.50 -14.23
CA LEU A 215 6.59 -4.09 -15.56
C LEU A 215 7.27 -3.09 -16.49
N ASP A 216 6.83 -1.83 -16.46
CA ASP A 216 7.33 -0.78 -17.34
C ASP A 216 8.83 -0.55 -17.14
N ILE A 217 9.33 -0.50 -15.91
CA ILE A 217 10.75 -0.28 -15.61
C ILE A 217 11.69 -1.35 -16.18
N ILE A 218 11.19 -2.58 -16.31
CA ILE A 218 11.95 -3.73 -16.83
C ILE A 218 11.63 -4.03 -18.31
N GLY A 219 10.74 -3.25 -18.93
CA GLY A 219 10.32 -3.47 -20.33
C GLY A 219 9.41 -4.68 -20.54
N ALA A 220 8.77 -5.17 -19.49
CA ALA A 220 7.81 -6.27 -19.57
C ALA A 220 6.43 -5.80 -20.04
N LYS A 221 5.68 -6.71 -20.66
CA LYS A 221 4.32 -6.43 -21.13
C LYS A 221 3.30 -6.88 -20.10
N PHE A 222 2.28 -6.05 -19.85
CA PHE A 222 1.10 -6.45 -19.10
C PHE A 222 0.33 -7.52 -19.88
N VAL A 223 -0.07 -8.59 -19.20
CA VAL A 223 -0.88 -9.67 -19.76
C VAL A 223 -2.32 -9.53 -19.28
N ARG A 224 -2.54 -9.56 -17.95
CA ARG A 224 -3.85 -9.39 -17.32
C ARG A 224 -3.72 -9.18 -15.81
N GLU A 225 -4.78 -8.78 -15.16
CA GLU A 225 -4.89 -8.93 -13.71
C GLU A 225 -5.07 -10.42 -13.35
N ILE A 226 -4.60 -10.80 -12.16
CA ILE A 226 -5.05 -12.04 -11.52
C ILE A 226 -6.47 -11.81 -11.02
N GLU A 227 -7.38 -12.72 -11.37
CA GLU A 227 -8.78 -12.59 -10.97
C GLU A 227 -8.96 -12.74 -9.46
N ASN A 228 -10.05 -12.24 -8.94
CA ASN A 228 -10.37 -12.43 -7.53
C ASN A 228 -10.60 -13.93 -7.22
N GLY A 229 -10.00 -14.39 -6.12
CA GLY A 229 -10.01 -15.79 -5.71
C GLY A 229 -9.22 -16.74 -6.62
N GLU A 230 -8.40 -16.22 -7.54
CA GLU A 230 -7.58 -17.03 -8.45
C GLU A 230 -6.23 -17.37 -7.83
N VAL A 231 -5.81 -18.60 -8.05
CA VAL A 231 -4.44 -19.08 -7.85
C VAL A 231 -3.82 -19.38 -9.22
N VAL A 232 -2.73 -18.70 -9.54
CA VAL A 232 -1.95 -18.91 -10.77
C VAL A 232 -0.69 -19.65 -10.43
N VAL A 233 -0.42 -20.72 -11.17
CA VAL A 233 0.79 -21.55 -11.06
C VAL A 233 1.58 -21.42 -12.35
N ILE A 234 2.81 -20.94 -12.25
CA ILE A 234 3.74 -20.75 -13.36
C ILE A 234 4.85 -21.79 -13.21
N SER A 235 5.02 -22.65 -14.22
CA SER A 235 6.05 -23.67 -14.28
C SER A 235 6.70 -23.65 -15.67
N GLY A 236 7.90 -23.06 -15.75
CA GLY A 236 8.53 -22.75 -17.03
C GLY A 236 7.67 -21.78 -17.86
N GLU A 237 7.32 -22.17 -19.08
CA GLU A 237 6.44 -21.39 -19.97
C GLU A 237 4.94 -21.73 -19.80
N ASN A 238 4.59 -22.63 -18.89
CA ASN A 238 3.20 -23.03 -18.66
C ASN A 238 2.57 -22.21 -17.54
N ILE A 239 1.31 -21.85 -17.74
CA ILE A 239 0.46 -21.23 -16.73
C ILE A 239 -0.77 -22.10 -16.52
N GLU A 240 -1.05 -22.39 -15.25
CA GLU A 240 -2.29 -23.00 -14.80
C GLU A 240 -3.04 -22.01 -13.91
N SER A 241 -4.35 -21.89 -14.11
CA SER A 241 -5.25 -21.07 -13.31
C SER A 241 -6.21 -21.97 -12.55
N ILE A 242 -6.27 -21.80 -11.23
CA ILE A 242 -7.12 -22.55 -10.31
C ILE A 242 -8.05 -21.59 -9.60
N LYS A 243 -9.34 -21.90 -9.54
CA LYS A 243 -10.35 -21.12 -8.83
C LYS A 243 -10.92 -21.94 -7.66
N PRO A 244 -10.25 -21.95 -6.50
CA PRO A 244 -10.62 -22.80 -5.37
C PRO A 244 -11.80 -22.28 -4.54
N PHE A 245 -12.27 -21.05 -4.81
CA PHE A 245 -13.35 -20.39 -4.10
C PHE A 245 -14.61 -20.29 -4.94
N PRO A 246 -15.79 -20.18 -4.32
CA PRO A 246 -17.00 -19.76 -5.02
C PRO A 246 -16.79 -18.43 -5.73
N GLU A 247 -17.47 -18.22 -6.83
CA GLU A 247 -17.45 -16.94 -7.54
C GLU A 247 -18.03 -15.82 -6.66
N THR A 248 -17.29 -14.73 -6.54
CA THR A 248 -17.65 -13.55 -5.75
C THR A 248 -17.54 -12.30 -6.60
N LYS A 249 -18.31 -11.28 -6.29
CA LYS A 249 -18.18 -9.98 -6.94
C LYS A 249 -16.88 -9.30 -6.52
N LYS A 250 -16.10 -8.83 -7.50
CA LYS A 250 -14.87 -8.08 -7.28
C LYS A 250 -15.15 -6.79 -6.49
N ARG A 251 -14.37 -6.54 -5.44
CA ARG A 251 -14.42 -5.33 -4.60
C ARG A 251 -13.01 -4.81 -4.31
N PRO A 252 -12.26 -4.30 -5.32
CA PRO A 252 -10.91 -3.80 -5.12
C PRO A 252 -10.88 -2.62 -4.14
N CYS A 253 -9.76 -2.44 -3.45
CA CYS A 253 -9.56 -1.31 -2.55
C CYS A 253 -9.62 0.01 -3.32
N ILE A 254 -10.51 0.92 -2.92
CA ILE A 254 -10.64 2.22 -3.59
C ILE A 254 -9.44 3.14 -3.31
N PHE A 255 -8.73 2.95 -2.18
CA PHE A 255 -7.54 3.72 -1.84
C PHE A 255 -6.37 3.48 -2.79
N GLU A 256 -6.32 2.35 -3.49
CA GLU A 256 -5.35 2.13 -4.56
C GLU A 256 -5.48 3.22 -5.65
N TYR A 257 -6.71 3.60 -5.99
CA TYR A 257 -6.98 4.65 -6.97
C TYR A 257 -6.79 6.06 -6.40
N ILE A 258 -7.07 6.28 -5.12
CA ILE A 258 -6.96 7.60 -4.48
C ILE A 258 -5.50 7.97 -4.23
N TYR A 259 -4.72 7.04 -3.63
CA TYR A 259 -3.42 7.39 -3.09
C TYR A 259 -2.31 6.38 -3.41
N PHE A 260 -2.51 5.05 -3.14
CA PHE A 260 -1.40 4.13 -3.06
C PHE A 260 -0.73 3.80 -4.38
N ALA A 261 -1.49 3.40 -5.39
CA ALA A 261 -0.90 3.07 -6.68
C ALA A 261 -0.19 4.28 -7.29
N ARG A 262 0.90 4.03 -7.98
CA ARG A 262 1.59 5.10 -8.73
C ARG A 262 0.66 5.68 -9.79
N PRO A 263 0.73 6.99 -10.07
CA PRO A 263 -0.12 7.60 -11.09
C PRO A 263 0.04 6.99 -12.50
N ASP A 264 1.22 6.48 -12.81
CA ASP A 264 1.52 5.81 -14.09
C ASP A 264 1.07 4.34 -14.15
N SER A 265 0.57 3.78 -13.05
CA SER A 265 0.00 2.43 -13.02
C SER A 265 -1.40 2.37 -13.62
N VAL A 266 -1.76 1.17 -14.11
CA VAL A 266 -3.07 0.85 -14.69
C VAL A 266 -3.64 -0.38 -13.98
N PHE A 267 -4.89 -0.29 -13.50
CA PHE A 267 -5.65 -1.41 -12.97
C PHE A 267 -6.89 -1.66 -13.82
N GLY A 268 -7.00 -2.89 -14.33
CA GLY A 268 -7.96 -3.16 -15.38
C GLY A 268 -7.67 -2.30 -16.62
N GLU A 269 -8.66 -1.52 -17.04
CA GLU A 269 -8.53 -0.55 -18.13
C GLU A 269 -8.40 0.90 -17.62
N LYS A 270 -8.23 1.10 -16.30
CA LYS A 270 -8.26 2.42 -15.67
C LYS A 270 -6.85 2.90 -15.31
N SER A 271 -6.41 3.99 -15.93
CA SER A 271 -5.23 4.73 -15.51
C SER A 271 -5.48 5.39 -14.15
N ILE A 272 -4.57 5.19 -13.22
CA ILE A 272 -4.62 5.82 -11.88
C ILE A 272 -4.60 7.33 -12.00
N TYR A 273 -3.76 7.88 -12.88
CA TYR A 273 -3.68 9.32 -13.14
C TYR A 273 -5.03 9.90 -13.57
N GLU A 274 -5.69 9.25 -14.55
CA GLU A 274 -6.99 9.69 -15.06
C GLU A 274 -8.10 9.55 -14.02
N CYS A 275 -8.06 8.51 -13.17
CA CYS A 275 -9.01 8.39 -12.07
C CYS A 275 -8.88 9.56 -11.08
N ARG A 276 -7.66 9.88 -10.66
CA ARG A 276 -7.40 11.00 -9.74
C ARG A 276 -7.79 12.34 -10.36
N LYS A 277 -7.54 12.53 -11.65
CA LYS A 277 -7.98 13.73 -12.38
C LYS A 277 -9.51 13.86 -12.36
N LYS A 278 -10.23 12.75 -12.59
CA LYS A 278 -11.70 12.72 -12.50
C LYS A 278 -12.23 12.99 -11.09
N PHE A 279 -11.51 12.56 -10.04
CA PHE A 279 -11.87 12.96 -8.67
C PHE A 279 -11.84 14.48 -8.50
N GLY A 280 -10.87 15.15 -9.10
CA GLY A 280 -10.81 16.61 -9.14
C GLY A 280 -11.97 17.28 -9.88
N TYR A 281 -12.40 16.70 -11.02
CA TYR A 281 -13.58 17.19 -11.76
C TYR A 281 -14.85 17.09 -10.92
N GLU A 282 -15.12 15.96 -10.32
CA GLU A 282 -16.28 15.75 -9.45
C GLU A 282 -16.23 16.67 -8.23
N LEU A 283 -15.06 16.83 -7.62
CA LEU A 283 -14.86 17.71 -6.47
C LEU A 283 -15.15 19.18 -6.81
N ALA A 284 -14.76 19.66 -8.01
CA ALA A 284 -15.08 20.99 -8.48
C ALA A 284 -16.60 21.21 -8.68
N SER A 285 -17.28 20.15 -9.15
CA SER A 285 -18.75 20.18 -9.32
C SER A 285 -19.49 20.18 -7.97
N GLU A 286 -19.05 19.37 -7.00
CA GLU A 286 -19.69 19.26 -5.69
C GLU A 286 -19.35 20.43 -4.75
N ALA A 287 -18.14 20.97 -4.86
CA ALA A 287 -17.62 21.99 -3.96
C ALA A 287 -16.95 23.16 -4.73
N PRO A 288 -17.71 23.90 -5.56
CA PRO A 288 -17.18 25.05 -6.28
C PRO A 288 -16.66 26.11 -5.32
N CYS A 289 -15.63 26.85 -5.72
CA CYS A 289 -15.01 27.88 -4.91
C CYS A 289 -14.60 29.07 -5.77
N SER A 290 -14.92 30.29 -5.30
CA SER A 290 -14.44 31.53 -5.91
C SER A 290 -13.02 31.79 -5.43
N ALA A 291 -12.04 31.58 -6.30
CA ALA A 291 -10.62 31.72 -5.97
C ALA A 291 -9.83 32.19 -7.19
N ASP A 292 -8.58 32.56 -6.97
CA ASP A 292 -7.68 33.06 -8.01
C ASP A 292 -6.80 31.98 -8.62
N VAL A 293 -6.58 30.87 -7.88
CA VAL A 293 -5.62 29.82 -8.27
C VAL A 293 -5.88 28.50 -7.56
N VAL A 294 -5.63 27.41 -8.26
CA VAL A 294 -5.62 26.05 -7.70
C VAL A 294 -4.18 25.59 -7.52
N ILE A 295 -3.86 25.11 -6.31
CA ILE A 295 -2.52 24.65 -5.92
C ILE A 295 -2.62 23.22 -5.38
N PRO A 296 -1.81 22.26 -5.90
CA PRO A 296 -1.74 20.92 -5.36
C PRO A 296 -0.89 20.85 -4.10
N VAL A 297 -1.24 19.95 -3.18
CA VAL A 297 -0.30 19.38 -2.22
C VAL A 297 0.52 18.31 -2.95
N PRO A 298 1.84 18.51 -3.15
CA PRO A 298 2.64 17.57 -3.92
C PRO A 298 3.00 16.31 -3.13
N ASP A 299 3.15 15.15 -3.80
CA ASP A 299 2.92 14.93 -5.23
C ASP A 299 1.51 14.36 -5.50
N SER A 300 0.85 13.82 -4.48
CA SER A 300 -0.41 13.06 -4.56
C SER A 300 -1.60 13.89 -5.03
N GLY A 301 -1.68 15.15 -4.62
CA GLY A 301 -2.76 16.06 -5.01
C GLY A 301 -2.68 16.58 -6.45
N VAL A 302 -1.57 16.38 -7.17
CA VAL A 302 -1.36 17.01 -8.49
C VAL A 302 -2.41 16.62 -9.53
N PRO A 303 -2.74 15.34 -9.77
CA PRO A 303 -3.72 14.99 -10.79
C PRO A 303 -5.14 15.53 -10.45
N ALA A 304 -5.54 15.45 -9.17
CA ALA A 304 -6.84 15.97 -8.74
C ALA A 304 -6.92 17.50 -8.86
N ALA A 305 -5.82 18.20 -8.53
CA ALA A 305 -5.76 19.66 -8.70
C ALA A 305 -5.86 20.08 -10.17
N LEU A 306 -5.25 19.35 -11.08
CA LEU A 306 -5.41 19.56 -12.53
C LEU A 306 -6.88 19.41 -12.95
N GLY A 307 -7.54 18.31 -12.54
CA GLY A 307 -8.94 18.08 -12.82
C GLY A 307 -9.85 19.16 -12.25
N TYR A 308 -9.61 19.57 -11.00
CA TYR A 308 -10.36 20.65 -10.35
C TYR A 308 -10.19 21.98 -11.10
N ALA A 309 -8.94 22.36 -11.43
CA ALA A 309 -8.62 23.59 -12.12
C ALA A 309 -9.28 23.67 -13.51
N GLU A 310 -9.22 22.60 -14.29
CA GLU A 310 -9.88 22.51 -15.60
C GLU A 310 -11.40 22.65 -15.47
N ALA A 311 -12.03 21.94 -14.53
CA ALA A 311 -13.48 21.99 -14.33
C ALA A 311 -13.97 23.35 -13.80
N ALA A 312 -13.21 23.97 -12.91
CA ALA A 312 -13.54 25.27 -12.31
C ALA A 312 -13.16 26.45 -13.21
N GLY A 313 -12.41 26.25 -14.30
CA GLY A 313 -11.88 27.31 -15.15
C GLY A 313 -10.88 28.22 -14.43
N LEU A 314 -10.16 27.68 -13.42
CA LEU A 314 -9.17 28.42 -12.64
C LEU A 314 -7.74 28.09 -13.07
N PRO A 315 -6.80 29.05 -12.95
CA PRO A 315 -5.39 28.78 -13.16
C PRO A 315 -4.86 27.68 -12.21
N PHE A 316 -4.05 26.77 -12.74
CA PHE A 316 -3.27 25.81 -11.96
C PHE A 316 -1.85 26.33 -11.78
N GLU A 317 -1.34 26.32 -10.55
CA GLU A 317 0.02 26.75 -10.23
C GLU A 317 0.70 25.84 -9.21
N LEU A 318 2.00 25.63 -9.35
CA LEU A 318 2.83 24.92 -8.36
C LEU A 318 3.20 25.90 -7.23
N GLY A 319 2.25 26.13 -6.33
CA GLY A 319 2.46 26.98 -5.14
C GLY A 319 3.28 26.31 -4.05
N ILE A 320 3.38 25.00 -4.06
CA ILE A 320 4.22 24.20 -3.18
C ILE A 320 5.21 23.42 -4.05
N ILE A 321 6.49 23.58 -3.76
CA ILE A 321 7.56 22.87 -4.46
C ILE A 321 8.18 21.86 -3.49
N ARG A 322 8.14 20.58 -3.86
CA ARG A 322 8.81 19.52 -3.11
C ARG A 322 10.30 19.52 -3.39
N ASN A 323 11.12 19.46 -2.33
CA ASN A 323 12.56 19.30 -2.48
C ASN A 323 12.92 17.81 -2.61
N HIS A 324 13.23 17.36 -3.81
CA HIS A 324 13.61 15.98 -4.12
C HIS A 324 15.03 15.61 -3.64
N TYR A 325 15.86 16.60 -3.28
CA TYR A 325 17.25 16.40 -2.85
C TYR A 325 17.41 16.25 -1.33
N VAL A 326 16.36 16.40 -0.55
CA VAL A 326 16.38 16.16 0.89
C VAL A 326 16.34 14.64 1.12
N GLY A 327 17.53 14.04 1.15
CA GLY A 327 17.70 12.65 1.57
C GLY A 327 17.50 12.50 3.09
N ARG A 328 17.41 11.25 3.56
CA ARG A 328 17.22 10.86 4.99
C ARG A 328 18.42 11.19 5.90
N THR A 329 19.41 11.95 5.46
CA THR A 329 20.73 12.10 6.09
C THR A 329 20.89 13.29 7.03
N PHE A 330 19.87 14.09 7.26
CA PHE A 330 19.99 15.15 8.29
C PHE A 330 19.59 14.60 9.66
N ILE A 331 20.63 14.31 10.47
CA ILE A 331 20.51 14.03 11.91
C ILE A 331 20.38 15.38 12.62
N GLU A 332 19.24 15.64 13.25
CA GLU A 332 19.02 16.87 13.98
C GLU A 332 18.86 16.63 15.50
N PRO A 333 19.46 17.49 16.33
CA PRO A 333 19.63 17.20 17.75
C PRO A 333 18.47 17.61 18.68
N GLN A 334 17.41 18.31 18.27
CA GLN A 334 16.40 18.82 19.20
C GLN A 334 14.96 18.88 18.69
N GLN A 335 14.01 18.95 19.64
CA GLN A 335 12.56 18.89 19.48
C GLN A 335 11.93 20.08 18.73
N SER A 336 12.63 21.22 18.60
CA SER A 336 12.28 22.38 17.78
C SER A 336 12.34 22.09 16.26
N THR A 337 12.84 20.94 15.87
CA THR A 337 13.20 20.54 14.53
C THR A 337 12.09 19.77 13.77
N ARG A 338 10.99 19.40 14.43
CA ARG A 338 9.83 18.78 13.76
C ARG A 338 9.20 19.69 12.72
N ASP A 339 9.14 21.01 12.99
CA ASP A 339 8.66 22.01 12.04
C ASP A 339 9.64 22.22 10.88
N PHE A 340 10.93 21.96 11.11
CA PHE A 340 11.98 22.03 10.10
C PHE A 340 11.86 20.93 9.05
N GLY A 341 11.44 19.73 9.45
CA GLY A 341 11.31 18.57 8.54
C GLY A 341 10.28 18.79 7.43
N VAL A 342 9.14 19.40 7.74
CA VAL A 342 8.13 19.74 6.72
C VAL A 342 8.63 20.92 5.86
N LYS A 343 9.31 21.89 6.43
CA LYS A 343 9.95 23.01 5.70
C LYS A 343 11.06 22.54 4.77
N LEU A 344 11.83 21.52 5.14
CA LEU A 344 12.87 20.95 4.29
C LEU A 344 12.27 20.21 3.07
N LYS A 345 11.13 19.55 3.27
CA LYS A 345 10.46 18.80 2.20
C LYS A 345 9.65 19.69 1.26
N HIS A 346 9.10 20.82 1.74
CA HIS A 346 8.17 21.66 0.99
C HIS A 346 8.56 23.14 1.08
N ASN A 347 8.77 23.77 -0.06
CA ASN A 347 9.03 25.21 -0.15
C ASN A 347 7.86 25.90 -0.84
N MET A 348 7.41 27.05 -0.30
CA MET A 348 6.32 27.82 -0.87
C MET A 348 6.81 28.73 -2.00
N ASN A 349 6.16 28.63 -3.15
CA ASN A 349 6.34 29.58 -4.26
C ASN A 349 5.53 30.85 -3.94
N ARG A 350 6.17 31.81 -3.26
CA ARG A 350 5.49 33.04 -2.81
C ARG A 350 4.89 33.86 -3.95
N HIS A 351 5.49 33.79 -5.16
CA HIS A 351 4.96 34.52 -6.31
C HIS A 351 3.60 33.95 -6.77
N ALA A 352 3.43 32.64 -6.70
CA ALA A 352 2.18 31.98 -7.04
C ALA A 352 1.07 32.21 -6.00
N VAL A 353 1.42 32.50 -4.73
CA VAL A 353 0.51 32.48 -3.56
C VAL A 353 0.13 33.87 -3.07
N ARG A 354 1.09 34.81 -3.05
CA ARG A 354 0.95 36.12 -2.35
C ARG A 354 -0.23 36.92 -2.86
N GLY A 355 -1.11 37.32 -1.93
CA GLY A 355 -2.28 38.17 -2.17
C GLY A 355 -3.43 37.48 -2.88
N LYS A 356 -3.36 36.14 -3.07
CA LYS A 356 -4.38 35.37 -3.77
C LYS A 356 -5.28 34.58 -2.82
N LYS A 357 -6.50 34.32 -3.26
CA LYS A 357 -7.41 33.32 -2.73
C LYS A 357 -7.04 31.96 -3.38
N VAL A 358 -6.65 31.00 -2.55
CA VAL A 358 -6.08 29.72 -3.01
C VAL A 358 -7.07 28.59 -2.77
N VAL A 359 -7.34 27.79 -3.80
CA VAL A 359 -7.88 26.44 -3.63
C VAL A 359 -6.70 25.47 -3.50
N LEU A 360 -6.56 24.88 -2.33
CA LEU A 360 -5.52 23.91 -2.04
C LEU A 360 -6.10 22.49 -2.14
N ILE A 361 -5.56 21.66 -3.03
CA ILE A 361 -6.06 20.30 -3.28
C ILE A 361 -5.10 19.28 -2.69
N ASP A 362 -5.63 18.40 -1.84
CA ASP A 362 -4.93 17.21 -1.37
C ASP A 362 -5.76 15.92 -1.65
N ASP A 363 -5.14 14.76 -1.55
CA ASP A 363 -5.79 13.47 -1.77
C ASP A 363 -6.68 13.06 -0.60
N SER A 364 -6.20 13.23 0.64
CA SER A 364 -6.90 12.77 1.86
C SER A 364 -6.44 13.50 3.11
N ILE A 365 -7.25 13.45 4.18
CA ILE A 365 -6.88 13.88 5.54
C ILE A 365 -7.11 12.72 6.50
N VAL A 366 -6.09 12.42 7.32
CA VAL A 366 -6.14 11.37 8.36
C VAL A 366 -6.25 12.01 9.74
N ARG A 367 -5.13 12.57 10.28
CA ARG A 367 -5.07 13.27 11.56
C ARG A 367 -5.13 14.80 11.42
N GLY A 368 -4.90 15.33 10.24
CA GLY A 368 -4.88 16.76 9.92
C GLY A 368 -3.61 17.50 10.30
N THR A 369 -2.61 16.84 10.88
CA THR A 369 -1.37 17.50 11.34
C THR A 369 -0.52 18.06 10.19
N THR A 370 -0.48 17.39 9.07
CA THR A 370 0.17 17.87 7.83
C THR A 370 -0.59 19.04 7.23
N SER A 371 -1.92 18.94 7.19
CA SER A 371 -2.78 19.98 6.65
C SER A 371 -2.66 21.30 7.44
N VAL A 372 -2.60 21.25 8.79
CA VAL A 372 -2.32 22.42 9.64
C VAL A 372 -1.05 23.15 9.19
N LYS A 373 0.05 22.40 9.03
CA LYS A 373 1.34 23.00 8.64
C LYS A 373 1.34 23.57 7.23
N ILE A 374 0.69 22.87 6.29
CA ILE A 374 0.61 23.34 4.90
C ILE A 374 -0.22 24.63 4.81
N VAL A 375 -1.36 24.70 5.50
CA VAL A 375 -2.19 25.92 5.56
C VAL A 375 -1.43 27.05 6.21
N GLU A 376 -0.73 26.79 7.32
CA GLU A 376 0.13 27.80 7.97
C GLU A 376 1.20 28.34 7.01
N PHE A 377 1.87 27.47 6.25
CA PHE A 377 2.89 27.89 5.29
C PHE A 377 2.29 28.70 4.13
N MET A 378 1.07 28.38 3.67
CA MET A 378 0.35 29.19 2.69
C MET A 378 0.08 30.59 3.23
N ARG A 379 -0.38 30.71 4.50
CA ARG A 379 -0.58 32.02 5.17
C ARG A 379 0.73 32.80 5.28
N GLN A 380 1.83 32.14 5.71
CA GLN A 380 3.17 32.76 5.80
C GLN A 380 3.70 33.20 4.42
N ALA A 381 3.31 32.51 3.34
CA ALA A 381 3.65 32.90 1.97
C ALA A 381 2.81 34.10 1.47
N GLY A 382 1.77 34.50 2.21
CA GLY A 382 0.94 35.67 1.93
C GLY A 382 -0.36 35.34 1.20
N ALA A 383 -0.90 34.11 1.30
CA ALA A 383 -2.24 33.80 0.82
C ALA A 383 -3.28 34.65 1.52
N GLN A 384 -4.25 35.19 0.78
CA GLN A 384 -5.36 35.97 1.32
C GLN A 384 -6.42 35.07 1.95
N GLU A 385 -6.80 34.03 1.22
CA GLU A 385 -7.70 32.96 1.67
C GLU A 385 -7.11 31.60 1.26
N VAL A 386 -7.38 30.57 2.08
CA VAL A 386 -6.98 29.18 1.81
C VAL A 386 -8.20 28.28 1.95
N HIS A 387 -8.71 27.78 0.82
CA HIS A 387 -9.84 26.87 0.73
C HIS A 387 -9.33 25.48 0.45
N MET A 388 -9.40 24.60 1.44
CA MET A 388 -8.90 23.24 1.28
C MET A 388 -9.97 22.33 0.69
N LYS A 389 -9.62 21.55 -0.34
CA LYS A 389 -10.50 20.61 -1.02
C LYS A 389 -9.81 19.26 -1.09
N ILE A 390 -10.49 18.22 -0.64
CA ILE A 390 -9.93 16.87 -0.50
C ILE A 390 -10.56 15.95 -1.54
N ALA A 391 -9.72 15.33 -2.35
CA ALA A 391 -10.13 14.49 -3.49
C ALA A 391 -10.57 13.06 -3.08
N SER A 392 -10.88 12.86 -1.81
CA SER A 392 -11.51 11.66 -1.27
C SER A 392 -12.60 12.01 -0.27
N PRO A 393 -13.48 11.06 0.08
CA PRO A 393 -14.40 11.23 1.21
C PRO A 393 -13.66 11.29 2.56
N PRO A 394 -14.33 11.79 3.63
CA PRO A 394 -13.75 11.81 4.97
C PRO A 394 -13.44 10.40 5.47
N ILE A 395 -12.22 10.18 5.97
CA ILE A 395 -11.79 8.90 6.55
C ILE A 395 -12.31 8.81 7.98
N LYS A 396 -13.32 7.96 8.21
CA LYS A 396 -14.03 7.81 9.49
C LYS A 396 -13.78 6.49 10.19
N TYR A 397 -13.25 5.49 9.48
CA TYR A 397 -13.08 4.14 9.98
C TYR A 397 -11.67 3.63 9.68
N PRO A 398 -11.06 2.85 10.60
CA PRO A 398 -9.74 2.27 10.38
C PRO A 398 -9.79 1.18 9.30
N ASP A 399 -8.63 0.92 8.69
CA ASP A 399 -8.45 -0.21 7.77
C ASP A 399 -7.97 -1.46 8.52
N PHE A 400 -8.38 -2.64 8.01
CA PHE A 400 -7.93 -3.94 8.47
C PHE A 400 -7.46 -4.84 7.32
N TYR A 401 -7.29 -4.27 6.13
CA TYR A 401 -6.96 -5.01 4.90
C TYR A 401 -5.57 -4.67 4.37
N GLY A 402 -4.80 -3.95 5.16
CA GLY A 402 -3.45 -3.75 4.80
C GLY A 402 -3.05 -2.28 4.62
N ILE A 403 -3.82 -1.30 5.09
CA ILE A 403 -3.45 0.12 5.18
C ILE A 403 -3.17 0.46 6.64
N ASP A 404 -2.01 1.03 6.92
CA ASP A 404 -1.71 1.55 8.27
C ASP A 404 -2.56 2.80 8.52
N THR A 405 -3.72 2.60 9.11
CA THR A 405 -4.57 3.67 9.61
C THR A 405 -4.52 3.75 11.12
N PRO A 406 -4.56 4.95 11.69
CA PRO A 406 -4.65 5.08 13.14
C PRO A 406 -5.99 4.53 13.66
N GLU A 407 -6.02 4.29 14.97
CA GLU A 407 -7.28 3.95 15.65
C GLU A 407 -8.37 5.01 15.37
N LYS A 408 -9.63 4.60 15.38
CA LYS A 408 -10.78 5.48 15.11
C LYS A 408 -10.75 6.77 15.94
N ALA A 409 -10.28 6.69 17.19
CA ALA A 409 -10.14 7.84 18.09
C ALA A 409 -9.08 8.87 17.66
N GLN A 410 -8.27 8.58 16.64
CA GLN A 410 -7.24 9.47 16.09
C GLN A 410 -7.59 9.95 14.69
N LEU A 411 -8.66 9.45 14.08
CA LEU A 411 -9.14 9.88 12.77
C LEU A 411 -9.89 11.21 12.92
N LEU A 412 -9.39 12.28 12.30
CA LEU A 412 -9.93 13.63 12.46
C LEU A 412 -11.42 13.71 12.09
N ALA A 413 -11.81 13.06 10.98
CA ALA A 413 -13.19 13.04 10.49
C ALA A 413 -14.13 12.13 11.29
N SER A 414 -13.63 11.31 12.23
CA SER A 414 -14.46 10.58 13.19
C SER A 414 -14.78 11.40 14.42
N LEU A 415 -14.03 12.50 14.67
CA LEU A 415 -14.11 13.30 15.88
C LEU A 415 -14.74 14.68 15.65
N LYS A 416 -14.69 15.21 14.42
CA LYS A 416 -15.02 16.60 14.08
C LYS A 416 -15.89 16.69 12.84
N SER A 417 -16.78 17.71 12.81
CA SER A 417 -17.47 18.11 11.58
C SER A 417 -16.51 18.77 10.59
N GLU A 418 -16.92 18.96 9.34
CA GLU A 418 -16.10 19.61 8.32
C GLU A 418 -15.75 21.06 8.72
N GLU A 419 -16.69 21.79 9.36
CA GLU A 419 -16.47 23.16 9.87
C GLU A 419 -15.45 23.15 11.03
N GLU A 420 -15.57 22.21 11.96
CA GLU A 420 -14.61 22.07 13.06
C GLU A 420 -13.22 21.63 12.56
N MET A 421 -13.18 20.80 11.51
CA MET A 421 -11.92 20.41 10.85
C MET A 421 -11.30 21.61 10.13
N ALA A 422 -12.08 22.41 9.40
CA ALA A 422 -11.60 23.64 8.76
C ALA A 422 -10.97 24.60 9.79
N ALA A 423 -11.65 24.82 10.91
CA ALA A 423 -11.14 25.64 12.01
C ALA A 423 -9.85 25.03 12.61
N TYR A 424 -9.80 23.73 12.81
CA TYR A 424 -8.62 23.03 13.35
C TYR A 424 -7.39 23.17 12.45
N ILE A 425 -7.55 23.03 11.13
CA ILE A 425 -6.43 23.17 10.18
C ILE A 425 -6.11 24.64 9.84
N GLY A 426 -6.94 25.61 10.25
CA GLY A 426 -6.75 27.03 9.98
C GLY A 426 -7.11 27.45 8.55
N ALA A 427 -7.92 26.66 7.84
CA ALA A 427 -8.43 26.98 6.51
C ALA A 427 -9.71 27.84 6.58
N ASP A 428 -9.95 28.67 5.55
CA ASP A 428 -11.19 29.47 5.43
C ASP A 428 -12.39 28.58 5.09
N SER A 429 -12.17 27.48 4.38
CA SER A 429 -13.15 26.42 4.17
C SER A 429 -12.47 25.08 3.93
N LEU A 430 -13.19 23.99 4.25
CA LEU A 430 -12.81 22.62 3.94
C LEU A 430 -13.99 21.94 3.27
N SER A 431 -13.74 21.12 2.25
CA SER A 431 -14.74 20.25 1.65
C SER A 431 -14.07 18.96 1.15
N PHE A 432 -14.83 17.89 1.19
CA PHE A 432 -14.41 16.57 0.70
C PHE A 432 -15.22 16.16 -0.52
N LEU A 433 -14.63 15.34 -1.37
CA LEU A 433 -15.39 14.62 -2.39
C LEU A 433 -16.38 13.67 -1.70
N SER A 434 -17.64 13.65 -2.14
CA SER A 434 -18.59 12.70 -1.58
C SER A 434 -18.28 11.25 -2.02
N VAL A 435 -18.77 10.26 -1.27
CA VAL A 435 -18.68 8.84 -1.68
C VAL A 435 -19.35 8.65 -3.05
N ASN A 436 -20.49 9.30 -3.29
CA ASN A 436 -21.17 9.21 -4.59
C ASN A 436 -20.37 9.88 -5.70
N GLY A 437 -19.72 11.02 -5.44
CA GLY A 437 -18.82 11.69 -6.39
C GLY A 437 -17.61 10.80 -6.75
N LEU A 438 -17.03 10.16 -5.72
CA LEU A 438 -15.95 9.19 -5.93
C LEU A 438 -16.38 8.05 -6.89
N TYR A 439 -17.57 7.49 -6.67
CA TYR A 439 -18.11 6.44 -7.53
C TYR A 439 -18.45 6.94 -8.94
N ARG A 440 -19.00 8.16 -9.09
CA ARG A 440 -19.25 8.76 -10.42
C ARG A 440 -17.96 8.94 -11.20
N ALA A 441 -16.90 9.45 -10.55
CA ALA A 441 -15.58 9.57 -11.17
C ALA A 441 -15.02 8.22 -11.65
N MET A 442 -15.37 7.14 -10.95
CA MET A 442 -14.99 5.78 -11.30
C MET A 442 -15.91 5.15 -12.38
N GLY A 443 -16.92 5.88 -12.89
CA GLY A 443 -17.82 5.45 -13.96
C GLY A 443 -19.14 4.84 -13.48
N TYR A 444 -19.50 5.00 -12.21
CA TYR A 444 -20.78 4.57 -11.64
C TYR A 444 -21.71 5.79 -11.51
N GLU A 445 -22.41 6.14 -12.57
CA GLU A 445 -23.21 7.38 -12.71
C GLU A 445 -24.19 7.61 -11.55
N LYS A 446 -24.79 6.55 -11.01
CA LYS A 446 -25.75 6.61 -9.88
C LYS A 446 -25.07 6.76 -8.50
N GLY A 447 -23.75 6.78 -8.45
CA GLY A 447 -22.99 6.73 -7.21
C GLY A 447 -22.86 5.31 -6.64
N ARG A 448 -22.67 5.20 -5.31
CA ARG A 448 -22.52 3.93 -4.60
C ARG A 448 -23.83 3.16 -4.55
N ASP A 449 -23.78 1.88 -4.88
CA ASP A 449 -24.86 0.93 -4.62
C ASP A 449 -24.59 0.28 -3.24
N ASP A 450 -25.37 0.65 -2.22
CA ASP A 450 -25.18 0.17 -0.85
C ASP A 450 -25.42 -1.34 -0.70
N ALA A 451 -26.26 -1.93 -1.56
CA ALA A 451 -26.50 -3.37 -1.56
C ALA A 451 -25.39 -4.16 -2.24
N ASN A 452 -24.71 -3.54 -3.23
CA ASN A 452 -23.68 -4.19 -4.03
C ASN A 452 -22.53 -3.25 -4.37
N PRO A 453 -21.75 -2.77 -3.38
CA PRO A 453 -20.67 -1.83 -3.64
C PRO A 453 -19.62 -2.42 -4.56
N ALA A 454 -19.10 -1.56 -5.47
CA ALA A 454 -18.12 -1.98 -6.47
C ALA A 454 -16.68 -1.95 -5.94
N PHE A 455 -16.46 -1.33 -4.79
CA PHE A 455 -15.15 -1.18 -4.16
C PHE A 455 -15.20 -1.54 -2.69
N THR A 456 -14.04 -1.87 -2.12
CA THR A 456 -13.80 -1.89 -0.68
C THR A 456 -13.50 -0.45 -0.26
N ASP A 457 -14.50 0.20 0.36
CA ASP A 457 -14.56 1.61 0.70
C ASP A 457 -14.86 1.85 2.19
N HIS A 458 -14.63 0.84 3.00
CA HIS A 458 -14.95 0.78 4.43
C HIS A 458 -14.35 1.95 5.22
N CYS A 459 -13.18 2.50 4.85
CA CYS A 459 -12.58 3.65 5.51
C CYS A 459 -13.49 4.88 5.52
N PHE A 460 -14.41 4.99 4.56
CA PHE A 460 -15.41 6.05 4.46
C PHE A 460 -16.77 5.64 5.03
N THR A 461 -17.19 4.40 4.78
CA THR A 461 -18.56 3.91 4.98
C THR A 461 -18.72 3.02 6.22
N GLY A 462 -17.65 2.36 6.69
CA GLY A 462 -17.73 1.32 7.72
C GLY A 462 -18.23 -0.04 7.22
N ASP A 463 -18.40 -0.19 5.88
CA ASP A 463 -18.85 -1.43 5.25
C ASP A 463 -17.66 -2.38 5.00
N TYR A 464 -17.30 -3.15 6.01
CA TYR A 464 -16.21 -4.14 5.93
C TYR A 464 -16.68 -5.40 5.21
N PRO A 465 -16.04 -5.80 4.08
CA PRO A 465 -16.52 -6.90 3.25
C PRO A 465 -16.21 -8.30 3.80
N THR A 466 -15.36 -8.43 4.82
CA THR A 466 -15.01 -9.71 5.45
C THR A 466 -15.21 -9.65 6.96
N PRO A 467 -15.35 -10.79 7.65
CA PRO A 467 -15.35 -10.81 9.11
C PRO A 467 -14.08 -10.23 9.70
N LEU A 468 -14.17 -9.50 10.81
CA LEU A 468 -13.05 -8.93 11.55
C LEU A 468 -12.87 -9.71 12.87
N GLU A 469 -12.55 -11.00 12.77
CA GLU A 469 -12.49 -11.90 13.94
C GLU A 469 -11.45 -11.46 14.96
N ASP A 470 -10.28 -11.05 14.52
CA ASP A 470 -9.17 -10.65 15.39
C ASP A 470 -9.50 -9.39 16.21
N ASN A 471 -10.29 -8.46 15.68
CA ASN A 471 -10.72 -7.28 16.42
C ASN A 471 -11.58 -7.60 17.65
N ASN A 472 -12.33 -8.68 17.59
CA ASN A 472 -13.19 -9.10 18.68
C ASN A 472 -12.40 -9.77 19.84
N ILE A 473 -11.17 -10.19 19.58
CA ILE A 473 -10.34 -10.96 20.53
C ILE A 473 -8.97 -10.30 20.83
N ALA A 474 -8.62 -9.20 20.18
CA ALA A 474 -7.32 -8.53 20.32
C ALA A 474 -6.98 -8.23 21.80
N TRP A 475 -7.96 -7.81 22.61
CA TRP A 475 -7.77 -7.56 24.04
C TRP A 475 -7.37 -8.81 24.86
N LEU A 476 -7.70 -10.03 24.41
CA LEU A 476 -7.29 -11.27 25.05
C LEU A 476 -5.79 -11.54 24.89
N PHE A 477 -5.17 -11.01 23.82
CA PHE A 477 -3.78 -11.25 23.48
C PHE A 477 -2.85 -10.14 23.96
N GLU A 478 -3.32 -8.91 24.16
CA GLU A 478 -2.53 -7.82 24.75
C GLU A 478 -2.03 -8.17 26.16
N THR A 479 -2.76 -8.99 26.91
CA THR A 479 -2.39 -9.45 28.24
C THR A 479 -1.44 -10.66 28.25
N SER A 480 -1.26 -11.37 27.14
CA SER A 480 -0.51 -12.62 27.05
C SER A 480 0.83 -12.51 26.28
N GLN A 481 1.14 -11.36 25.71
CA GLN A 481 2.44 -11.16 25.07
C GLN A 481 3.53 -11.05 26.17
N LEU A 482 4.13 -12.17 26.47
CA LEU A 482 5.50 -12.21 27.02
C LEU A 482 6.43 -11.60 25.96
N SER A 483 6.48 -10.25 25.95
CA SER A 483 7.48 -9.54 25.20
C SER A 483 8.84 -9.91 25.78
N VAL A 484 9.61 -10.72 25.07
CA VAL A 484 11.05 -10.76 25.27
C VAL A 484 11.54 -9.37 24.89
N ARG A 485 11.65 -8.48 25.89
CA ARG A 485 12.39 -7.24 25.74
C ARG A 485 13.84 -7.65 25.57
N ASN A 486 14.34 -7.58 24.37
CA ASN A 486 15.78 -7.54 24.14
C ASN A 486 16.27 -6.21 24.73
N GLU A 487 16.69 -6.25 26.00
CA GLU A 487 17.61 -5.29 26.54
C GLU A 487 18.97 -5.59 25.87
N ASN A 488 19.29 -4.79 24.85
CA ASN A 488 20.67 -4.40 24.49
C ASN A 488 20.62 -3.26 23.47
#